data_fdb0e997c15867c9e72a202996639ab3
#
_entry.id   fdb0e997c15867c9e72a202996639ab3
#
_cell.length_a   1.000
_cell.length_b   1.000
_cell.length_c   1.000
_cell.angle_alpha   90.00
_cell.angle_beta   90.00
_cell.angle_gamma   90.00
#
_symmetry.space_group_name_H-M   'P 1'
#
loop_
_entity.id
_entity.type
_entity.pdbx_description
1 polymer ?
#
loop_
_entity_poly.entity_id
_entity_poly.type
_entity_poly.pdbx_seq_one_letter_code
_entity_poly.pdbx_strand_id
1 'polypeptide(L)'
;AGEKDAVAHACELMKEAGAKRALVLPVSVPSHCSLMKDAAIDFKHSVDSINFQMGSEKVLHNVDANYSSNIEEIKSKLVEQLYKPVLWTSIVQKMKGSGVEKLIEAGPGNVLAGLTRRIDKSLSGSAIIDVTTLKSTIEEVSNA
;
A
#
# COMPACT_ATOMS: atom_id res chain seq x y z
N ALA A 1 -12.13 7.50 -0.23
CA ALA A 1 -13.16 6.50 0.07
C ALA A 1 -14.15 7.08 1.07
N GLY A 2 -15.40 6.61 1.06
CA GLY A 2 -16.48 7.14 1.88
C GLY A 2 -17.84 6.67 1.38
N GLU A 3 -18.90 7.32 1.85
CA GLU A 3 -20.24 7.11 1.36
C GLU A 3 -20.34 7.39 -0.13
N LYS A 4 -21.13 6.58 -0.85
CA LYS A 4 -21.20 6.59 -2.31
C LYS A 4 -21.53 7.97 -2.89
N ASP A 5 -22.55 8.63 -2.33
CA ASP A 5 -22.99 9.93 -2.83
C ASP A 5 -22.00 11.04 -2.49
N ALA A 6 -21.35 10.97 -1.31
CA ALA A 6 -20.31 11.90 -0.94
C ALA A 6 -19.07 11.77 -1.84
N VAL A 7 -18.70 10.54 -2.23
CA VAL A 7 -17.58 10.30 -3.17
C VAL A 7 -17.92 10.83 -4.56
N ALA A 8 -19.16 10.61 -5.04
CA ALA A 8 -19.60 11.13 -6.34
C ALA A 8 -19.55 12.66 -6.36
N HIS A 9 -20.11 13.33 -5.34
CA HIS A 9 -20.08 14.77 -5.21
C HIS A 9 -18.65 15.33 -5.11
N ALA A 10 -17.77 14.66 -4.34
CA ALA A 10 -16.35 15.04 -4.27
C ALA A 10 -15.65 14.97 -5.64
N CYS A 11 -15.97 13.98 -6.48
CA CYS A 11 -15.44 13.90 -7.84
C CYS A 11 -15.87 15.08 -8.71
N GLU A 12 -17.09 15.57 -8.55
CA GLU A 12 -17.60 16.75 -9.26
C GLU A 12 -16.86 18.03 -8.81
N LEU A 13 -16.79 18.25 -7.50
CA LEU A 13 -16.06 19.39 -6.94
C LEU A 13 -14.58 19.41 -7.33
N MET A 14 -13.92 18.24 -7.38
CA MET A 14 -12.54 18.13 -7.84
C MET A 14 -12.39 18.56 -9.31
N LYS A 15 -13.34 18.18 -10.18
CA LYS A 15 -13.31 18.59 -11.59
C LYS A 15 -13.50 20.09 -11.73
N GLU A 16 -14.45 20.68 -10.99
CA GLU A 16 -14.69 22.12 -10.96
C GLU A 16 -13.45 22.88 -10.47
N ALA A 17 -12.72 22.33 -9.49
CA ALA A 17 -11.45 22.85 -9.00
C ALA A 17 -10.25 22.64 -9.94
N GLY A 18 -10.49 22.09 -11.15
CA GLY A 18 -9.46 21.95 -12.19
C GLY A 18 -8.73 20.60 -12.20
N ALA A 19 -9.19 19.57 -11.48
CA ALA A 19 -8.62 18.24 -11.58
C ALA A 19 -8.83 17.66 -13.00
N LYS A 20 -7.73 17.26 -13.65
CA LYS A 20 -7.78 16.67 -15.00
C LYS A 20 -8.58 15.37 -15.04
N ARG A 21 -8.59 14.61 -13.94
CA ARG A 21 -9.34 13.36 -13.80
C ARG A 21 -9.78 13.18 -12.36
N ALA A 22 -11.05 12.87 -12.15
CA ALA A 22 -11.64 12.40 -10.90
C ALA A 22 -12.57 11.24 -11.27
N LEU A 23 -12.19 10.02 -10.93
CA LEU A 23 -12.87 8.78 -11.31
C LEU A 23 -13.17 7.96 -10.08
N VAL A 24 -14.37 7.41 -10.02
CA VAL A 24 -14.73 6.38 -9.05
C VAL A 24 -14.09 5.06 -9.50
N LEU A 25 -13.36 4.41 -8.60
CA LEU A 25 -12.79 3.10 -8.87
C LEU A 25 -13.84 2.00 -8.71
N PRO A 26 -13.79 0.92 -9.50
CA PRO A 26 -14.70 -0.22 -9.39
C PRO A 26 -14.37 -1.09 -8.17
N VAL A 27 -14.48 -0.50 -6.97
CA VAL A 27 -14.19 -1.17 -5.69
C VAL A 27 -15.49 -1.23 -4.90
N SER A 28 -15.84 -2.40 -4.40
CA SER A 28 -17.11 -2.65 -3.70
C SER A 28 -17.08 -2.31 -2.22
N VAL A 29 -15.89 -2.14 -1.62
CA VAL A 29 -15.72 -1.91 -0.18
C VAL A 29 -15.11 -0.52 0.03
N PRO A 30 -15.60 0.27 1.02
CA PRO A 30 -15.05 1.60 1.33
C PRO A 30 -13.74 1.50 2.12
N SER A 31 -12.76 0.73 1.60
CA SER A 31 -11.46 0.53 2.23
C SER A 31 -10.75 1.85 2.51
N HIS A 32 -9.96 1.86 3.56
CA HIS A 32 -9.11 2.99 3.97
C HIS A 32 -9.89 4.25 4.39
N CYS A 33 -11.10 4.09 4.94
CA CYS A 33 -11.86 5.18 5.54
C CYS A 33 -12.62 4.72 6.81
N SER A 34 -13.21 5.68 7.54
CA SER A 34 -13.85 5.44 8.83
C SER A 34 -15.02 4.45 8.80
N LEU A 35 -15.64 4.21 7.65
CA LEU A 35 -16.71 3.22 7.48
C LEU A 35 -16.24 1.77 7.71
N MET A 36 -14.93 1.53 7.70
CA MET A 36 -14.35 0.21 7.98
C MET A 36 -14.05 -0.05 9.46
N LYS A 37 -14.37 0.87 10.37
CA LYS A 37 -14.03 0.73 11.80
C LYS A 37 -14.70 -0.48 12.46
N ASP A 38 -15.95 -0.77 12.14
CA ASP A 38 -16.65 -1.91 12.71
C ASP A 38 -16.05 -3.23 12.21
N ALA A 39 -15.78 -3.34 10.91
CA ALA A 39 -15.05 -4.47 10.35
C ALA A 39 -13.63 -4.63 10.93
N ALA A 40 -12.99 -3.53 11.32
CA ALA A 40 -11.68 -3.57 11.96
C ALA A 40 -11.71 -4.17 13.37
N ILE A 41 -12.84 -4.07 14.09
CA ILE A 41 -13.01 -4.73 15.40
C ILE A 41 -12.99 -6.25 15.22
N ASP A 42 -13.76 -6.79 14.28
CA ASP A 42 -13.81 -8.21 13.99
C ASP A 42 -12.44 -8.72 13.47
N PHE A 43 -11.81 -7.94 12.60
CA PHE A 43 -10.47 -8.26 12.11
C PHE A 43 -9.43 -8.28 13.23
N LYS A 44 -9.54 -7.38 14.22
CA LYS A 44 -8.66 -7.36 15.39
C LYS A 44 -8.73 -8.69 16.16
N HIS A 45 -9.91 -9.25 16.39
CA HIS A 45 -10.06 -10.55 17.05
C HIS A 45 -9.31 -11.66 16.30
N SER A 46 -9.38 -11.64 14.95
CA SER A 46 -8.65 -12.60 14.12
C SER A 46 -7.13 -12.39 14.23
N VAL A 47 -6.66 -11.14 14.16
CA VAL A 47 -5.24 -10.80 14.30
C VAL A 47 -4.69 -11.18 15.67
N ASP A 48 -5.44 -10.95 16.75
CA ASP A 48 -5.02 -11.28 18.11
C ASP A 48 -4.87 -12.80 18.32
N SER A 49 -5.64 -13.61 17.59
CA SER A 49 -5.55 -15.09 17.66
C SER A 49 -4.34 -15.68 16.95
N ILE A 50 -3.64 -14.90 16.11
CA ILE A 50 -2.49 -15.36 15.36
C ILE A 50 -1.21 -15.20 16.20
N ASN A 51 -0.38 -16.24 16.21
CA ASN A 51 0.95 -16.18 16.81
C ASN A 51 1.94 -15.54 15.81
N PHE A 52 2.17 -14.24 15.96
CA PHE A 52 3.15 -13.51 15.17
C PHE A 52 4.57 -13.74 15.68
N GLN A 53 5.52 -13.77 14.77
CA GLN A 53 6.94 -13.79 15.09
C GLN A 53 7.64 -12.63 14.36
N MET A 54 8.58 -12.00 15.05
CA MET A 54 9.43 -10.99 14.41
C MET A 54 10.40 -11.67 13.47
N GLY A 55 10.41 -11.24 12.21
CA GLY A 55 11.42 -11.64 11.22
C GLY A 55 12.64 -10.71 11.24
N SER A 56 13.60 -11.00 10.38
CA SER A 56 14.75 -10.13 10.09
C SER A 56 14.41 -8.98 9.14
N GLU A 57 13.34 -9.12 8.39
CA GLU A 57 12.92 -8.19 7.35
C GLU A 57 12.30 -6.93 7.96
N LYS A 58 12.63 -5.79 7.40
CA LYS A 58 12.04 -4.51 7.78
C LYS A 58 10.74 -4.27 7.01
N VAL A 59 9.63 -4.23 7.72
CA VAL A 59 8.31 -3.98 7.14
C VAL A 59 7.88 -2.54 7.39
N LEU A 60 7.63 -1.79 6.32
CA LEU A 60 6.99 -0.47 6.37
C LEU A 60 5.47 -0.63 6.33
N HIS A 61 4.79 0.05 7.24
CA HIS A 61 3.33 -0.02 7.32
C HIS A 61 2.66 1.10 6.52
N ASN A 62 1.50 0.77 5.92
CA ASN A 62 0.73 1.70 5.09
C ASN A 62 0.24 2.92 5.86
N VAL A 63 -0.06 2.77 7.14
CA VAL A 63 -0.78 3.75 7.95
C VAL A 63 0.06 4.94 8.39
N ASP A 64 1.39 4.78 8.48
CA ASP A 64 2.30 5.80 8.99
C ASP A 64 3.65 5.86 8.27
N ALA A 65 3.86 5.00 7.28
CA ALA A 65 5.12 4.85 6.55
C ALA A 65 6.33 4.61 7.48
N ASN A 66 6.13 3.89 8.59
CA ASN A 66 7.17 3.58 9.56
C ASN A 66 7.31 2.09 9.80
N TYR A 67 8.49 1.71 10.28
CA TYR A 67 8.75 0.37 10.78
C TYR A 67 8.08 0.17 12.14
N SER A 68 7.83 -1.09 12.51
CA SER A 68 7.40 -1.45 13.85
C SER A 68 8.55 -2.12 14.60
N SER A 69 8.62 -1.86 15.90
CA SER A 69 9.65 -2.37 16.78
C SER A 69 9.24 -3.65 17.53
N ASN A 70 7.95 -3.97 17.54
CA ASN A 70 7.40 -5.11 18.26
C ASN A 70 6.10 -5.62 17.60
N ILE A 71 5.68 -6.82 18.02
CA ILE A 71 4.51 -7.53 17.48
C ILE A 71 3.20 -6.76 17.74
N GLU A 72 3.03 -6.16 18.90
CA GLU A 72 1.80 -5.45 19.25
C GLU A 72 1.59 -4.23 18.35
N GLU A 73 2.66 -3.53 18.04
CA GLU A 73 2.65 -2.42 17.10
C GLU A 73 2.29 -2.88 15.67
N ILE A 74 2.83 -4.03 15.23
CA ILE A 74 2.49 -4.64 13.93
C ILE A 74 1.00 -4.97 13.89
N LYS A 75 0.47 -5.66 14.91
CA LYS A 75 -0.95 -6.02 15.00
C LYS A 75 -1.85 -4.79 14.95
N SER A 76 -1.51 -3.76 15.73
CA SER A 76 -2.26 -2.49 15.73
C SER A 76 -2.30 -1.85 14.35
N LYS A 77 -1.17 -1.75 13.67
CA LYS A 77 -1.08 -1.15 12.32
C LYS A 77 -1.79 -1.98 11.25
N LEU A 78 -1.79 -3.31 11.36
CA LEU A 78 -2.58 -4.19 10.49
C LEU A 78 -4.08 -3.93 10.63
N VAL A 79 -4.58 -3.69 11.82
CA VAL A 79 -5.99 -3.35 12.05
C VAL A 79 -6.29 -1.94 11.55
N GLU A 80 -5.43 -0.98 11.85
CA GLU A 80 -5.59 0.42 11.48
C GLU A 80 -5.65 0.65 9.96
N GLN A 81 -4.93 -0.16 9.17
CA GLN A 81 -4.92 0.01 7.71
C GLN A 81 -6.28 -0.23 7.05
N LEU A 82 -7.25 -0.88 7.71
CA LEU A 82 -8.59 -1.03 7.17
C LEU A 82 -9.30 0.31 7.03
N TYR A 83 -9.04 1.24 7.96
CA TYR A 83 -9.75 2.53 8.04
C TYR A 83 -8.86 3.77 7.94
N LYS A 84 -7.53 3.60 7.82
CA LYS A 84 -6.58 4.70 7.58
C LYS A 84 -6.09 4.73 6.13
N PRO A 85 -5.72 5.90 5.62
CA PRO A 85 -5.14 6.03 4.28
C PRO A 85 -3.86 5.23 4.10
N VAL A 86 -3.59 4.81 2.86
CA VAL A 86 -2.30 4.24 2.46
C VAL A 86 -1.34 5.38 2.09
N LEU A 87 -0.25 5.52 2.83
CA LEU A 87 0.76 6.57 2.63
C LEU A 87 1.85 6.12 1.63
N TRP A 88 1.44 5.63 0.45
CA TRP A 88 2.34 5.01 -0.51
C TRP A 88 3.52 5.89 -0.92
N THR A 89 3.28 7.17 -1.20
CA THR A 89 4.34 8.13 -1.56
C THR A 89 5.39 8.25 -0.45
N SER A 90 4.95 8.36 0.81
CA SER A 90 5.84 8.46 1.97
C SER A 90 6.65 7.16 2.18
N ILE A 91 6.03 5.99 1.93
CA ILE A 91 6.70 4.68 1.97
C ILE A 91 7.83 4.63 0.95
N VAL A 92 7.55 4.97 -0.31
CA VAL A 92 8.55 4.96 -1.39
C VAL A 92 9.70 5.92 -1.08
N GLN A 93 9.39 7.14 -0.62
CA GLN A 93 10.40 8.13 -0.23
C GLN A 93 11.26 7.64 0.95
N LYS A 94 10.65 6.98 1.94
CA LYS A 94 11.39 6.41 3.07
C LYS A 94 12.31 5.27 2.66
N MET A 95 11.84 4.37 1.79
CA MET A 95 12.67 3.31 1.22
C MET A 95 13.87 3.91 0.45
N LYS A 96 13.61 4.92 -0.38
CA LYS A 96 14.67 5.65 -1.10
C LYS A 96 15.68 6.27 -0.14
N GLY A 97 15.23 6.97 0.90
CA GLY A 97 16.10 7.54 1.94
C GLY A 97 16.91 6.51 2.74
N SER A 98 16.48 5.25 2.71
CA SER A 98 17.20 4.11 3.32
C SER A 98 18.16 3.40 2.34
N GLY A 99 18.36 3.93 1.14
CA GLY A 99 19.28 3.38 0.15
C GLY A 99 18.67 2.32 -0.78
N VAL A 100 17.33 2.15 -0.76
CA VAL A 100 16.66 1.26 -1.72
C VAL A 100 16.68 1.91 -3.11
N GLU A 101 17.12 1.16 -4.11
CA GLU A 101 17.18 1.60 -5.51
C GLU A 101 16.13 0.92 -6.39
N LYS A 102 15.63 -0.24 -5.95
CA LYS A 102 14.71 -1.06 -6.72
C LYS A 102 13.54 -1.54 -5.84
N LEU A 103 12.32 -1.43 -6.38
CA LEU A 103 11.11 -1.98 -5.80
C LEU A 103 10.56 -3.08 -6.69
N ILE A 104 10.19 -4.19 -6.09
CA ILE A 104 9.59 -5.33 -6.78
C ILE A 104 8.18 -5.52 -6.24
N GLU A 105 7.18 -5.33 -7.10
CA GLU A 105 5.79 -5.62 -6.78
C GLU A 105 5.53 -7.12 -6.96
N ALA A 106 5.22 -7.82 -5.87
CA ALA A 106 4.84 -9.22 -5.90
C ALA A 106 3.31 -9.34 -5.79
N GLY A 107 2.64 -9.58 -6.92
CA GLY A 107 1.18 -9.67 -6.94
C GLY A 107 0.58 -9.60 -8.35
N PRO A 108 -0.76 -9.71 -8.45
CA PRO A 108 -1.46 -9.77 -9.73
C PRO A 108 -1.62 -8.38 -10.35
N GLY A 109 -0.54 -7.75 -10.77
CA GLY A 109 -0.57 -6.45 -11.41
C GLY A 109 0.78 -5.76 -11.44
N ASN A 110 0.78 -4.49 -11.88
CA ASN A 110 1.98 -3.66 -11.99
C ASN A 110 1.71 -2.20 -11.64
N VAL A 111 0.72 -1.95 -10.78
CA VAL A 111 0.27 -0.59 -10.45
C VAL A 111 1.30 0.12 -9.59
N LEU A 112 1.82 -0.54 -8.57
CA LEU A 112 2.79 0.02 -7.64
C LEU A 112 4.15 0.22 -8.30
N ALA A 113 4.58 -0.74 -9.13
CA ALA A 113 5.77 -0.62 -9.97
C ALA A 113 5.67 0.61 -10.91
N GLY A 114 4.50 0.81 -11.53
CA GLY A 114 4.23 1.98 -12.37
C GLY A 114 4.22 3.31 -11.61
N LEU A 115 3.82 3.31 -10.33
CA LEU A 115 3.82 4.50 -9.47
C LEU A 115 5.22 4.86 -8.98
N THR A 116 6.11 3.88 -8.79
CA THR A 116 7.46 4.08 -8.24
C THR A 116 8.22 5.17 -9.00
N ARG A 117 8.34 5.06 -10.33
CA ARG A 117 9.04 6.07 -11.17
C ARG A 117 8.34 7.43 -11.22
N ARG A 118 7.04 7.50 -10.92
CA ARG A 118 6.32 8.78 -10.85
C ARG A 118 6.60 9.50 -9.54
N ILE A 119 6.88 8.75 -8.47
CA ILE A 119 7.22 9.28 -7.15
C ILE A 119 8.69 9.72 -7.13
N ASP A 120 9.59 8.85 -7.61
CA ASP A 120 11.02 9.15 -7.72
C ASP A 120 11.62 8.51 -8.99
N LYS A 121 12.16 9.35 -9.88
CA LYS A 121 12.71 8.92 -11.17
C LYS A 121 14.02 8.12 -11.06
N SER A 122 14.69 8.19 -9.92
CA SER A 122 15.93 7.45 -9.66
C SER A 122 15.67 6.01 -9.20
N LEU A 123 14.42 5.69 -8.83
CA LEU A 123 14.02 4.34 -8.47
C LEU A 123 13.61 3.52 -9.70
N SER A 124 13.97 2.24 -9.71
CA SER A 124 13.41 1.26 -10.62
C SER A 124 12.26 0.48 -9.98
N GLY A 125 11.24 0.16 -10.77
CA GLY A 125 10.11 -0.66 -10.34
C GLY A 125 9.86 -1.77 -11.35
N SER A 126 9.73 -3.02 -10.86
CA SER A 126 9.33 -4.18 -11.65
C SER A 126 8.21 -4.94 -10.95
N ALA A 127 7.48 -5.78 -11.68
CA ALA A 127 6.40 -6.58 -11.13
C ALA A 127 6.58 -8.07 -11.44
N ILE A 128 6.32 -8.91 -10.45
CA ILE A 128 6.26 -10.37 -10.60
C ILE A 128 4.79 -10.76 -10.72
N ILE A 129 4.35 -11.02 -11.94
CA ILE A 129 2.94 -11.38 -12.25
C ILE A 129 2.78 -12.81 -12.75
N ASP A 130 3.87 -13.44 -13.16
CA ASP A 130 3.91 -14.82 -13.67
C ASP A 130 5.31 -15.45 -13.48
N VAL A 131 5.44 -16.71 -13.91
CA VAL A 131 6.71 -17.46 -13.79
C VAL A 131 7.84 -16.84 -14.62
N THR A 132 7.52 -16.22 -15.74
CA THR A 132 8.53 -15.58 -16.61
C THR A 132 9.12 -14.36 -15.93
N THR A 133 8.28 -13.48 -15.42
CA THR A 133 8.71 -12.29 -14.69
C THR A 133 9.39 -12.63 -13.37
N LEU A 134 9.02 -13.73 -12.70
CA LEU A 134 9.73 -14.22 -11.53
C LEU A 134 11.18 -14.61 -11.89
N LYS A 135 11.38 -15.40 -12.94
CA LYS A 135 12.72 -15.83 -13.36
C LYS A 135 13.60 -14.64 -13.72
N SER A 136 13.10 -13.72 -14.55
CA SER A 136 13.86 -12.51 -14.91
C SER A 136 14.21 -11.63 -13.70
N THR A 137 13.30 -11.52 -12.73
CA THR A 137 13.55 -10.76 -11.50
C THR A 137 14.63 -11.43 -10.63
N ILE A 138 14.61 -12.77 -10.51
CA ILE A 138 15.66 -13.52 -9.79
C ILE A 138 17.02 -13.30 -10.45
N GLU A 139 17.13 -13.42 -11.77
CA GLU A 139 18.36 -13.21 -12.52
C GLU A 139 18.89 -11.79 -12.31
N GLU A 140 18.00 -10.78 -12.37
CA GLU A 140 18.37 -9.39 -12.19
C GLU A 140 18.88 -9.08 -10.76
N VAL A 141 18.24 -9.65 -9.73
CA VAL A 141 18.64 -9.44 -8.32
C VAL A 141 19.92 -10.21 -7.99
N SER A 142 20.13 -11.37 -8.63
CA SER A 142 21.36 -12.19 -8.39
C SER A 142 22.61 -11.60 -9.04
N ASN A 143 22.45 -10.70 -10.00
CA ASN A 143 23.55 -10.05 -10.73
C ASN A 143 23.79 -8.59 -10.28
N ALA A 144 23.05 -8.09 -9.29
CA ALA A 144 23.18 -6.74 -8.74
C ALA A 144 24.06 -6.74 -7.47
#